data_d064594868e926b03e9a8270aef2fe57
#
_entry.id   d064594868e926b03e9a8270aef2fe57
#
_cell.length_a   1.000
_cell.length_b   1.000
_cell.length_c   1.000
_cell.angle_alpha   90.00
_cell.angle_beta   90.00
_cell.angle_gamma   90.00
#
_symmetry.space_group_name_H-M   'P 1'
#
loop_
_entity.id
_entity.type
_entity.pdbx_description
1 polymer ?
#
loop_
_entity_poly.entity_id
_entity_poly.type
_entity_poly.pdbx_seq_one_letter_code
_entity_poly.pdbx_strand_id
1 'polypeptide(L)'
;FMDGDCYVCIQVDGATDYYASYTRLPKQSSPKEVSLVKDLEEGAHTVSVYKATEDMCVSFEVYSLSTDGFFTDPPEKPELKIEAYGDSLTAGRGTMRENGDKETDASSQENALLTYAACASRELGAEYRAFAVSGARVGKYDQSAANVIPQMISKYSPTANAKKTWNFSSWRPDVVIVDLGTNDVVGHKRNLFTSENFDEELKAQYKSFIERLKTLYPDSAIVLCCGTFSYSQMDHEKYNRLFAEVAESFSAEKKVYCHAFSPSTKGHPTHTETA
;
A
#
# COMPACT_ATOMS: atom_id res chain seq x y z
N PHE A 1 -14.61 -11.50 -3.33
CA PHE A 1 -13.36 -10.88 -3.40
C PHE A 1 -12.34 -11.87 -3.85
N MET A 2 -12.03 -12.65 -4.64
CA MET A 2 -10.67 -13.17 -4.72
C MET A 2 -10.62 -14.53 -5.35
N ASP A 3 -9.98 -14.54 -6.50
CA ASP A 3 -9.62 -15.76 -7.21
C ASP A 3 -8.61 -16.63 -6.43
N GLY A 4 -8.00 -16.05 -5.38
CA GLY A 4 -7.08 -16.75 -4.48
C GLY A 4 -5.68 -16.98 -5.06
N ASP A 5 -5.33 -16.27 -6.12
CA ASP A 5 -3.99 -16.32 -6.69
C ASP A 5 -3.08 -15.24 -6.08
N CYS A 6 -1.83 -15.60 -5.85
CA CYS A 6 -0.76 -14.67 -5.51
C CYS A 6 -0.04 -14.22 -6.78
N TYR A 7 0.22 -12.94 -6.87
CA TYR A 7 1.12 -12.43 -7.90
C TYR A 7 2.36 -11.84 -7.25
N VAL A 8 3.47 -12.04 -7.90
CA VAL A 8 4.78 -11.51 -7.50
C VAL A 8 5.45 -10.83 -8.67
N CYS A 9 6.29 -9.84 -8.41
CA CYS A 9 7.23 -9.34 -9.38
C CYS A 9 8.61 -9.93 -9.09
N ILE A 10 9.23 -10.51 -10.10
CA ILE A 10 10.56 -11.13 -10.00
C ILE A 10 11.53 -10.27 -10.81
N GLN A 11 12.49 -9.66 -10.13
CA GLN A 11 13.49 -8.77 -10.72
C GLN A 11 14.86 -9.41 -10.64
N VAL A 12 15.60 -9.37 -11.73
CA VAL A 12 16.97 -9.86 -11.83
C VAL A 12 17.90 -8.67 -12.06
N ASP A 13 18.99 -8.60 -11.30
CA ASP A 13 20.06 -7.61 -11.45
C ASP A 13 19.58 -6.15 -11.49
N GLY A 14 18.63 -5.85 -10.63
CA GLY A 14 18.09 -4.49 -10.48
C GLY A 14 17.19 -4.04 -11.64
N ALA A 15 16.66 -4.96 -12.45
CA ALA A 15 15.64 -4.64 -13.44
C ALA A 15 14.45 -3.93 -12.78
N THR A 16 13.82 -3.00 -13.49
CA THR A 16 12.76 -2.12 -12.95
C THR A 16 11.41 -2.26 -13.64
N ASP A 17 11.29 -3.19 -14.60
CA ASP A 17 10.02 -3.44 -15.26
C ASP A 17 9.12 -4.34 -14.40
N TYR A 18 8.41 -3.71 -13.48
CA TYR A 18 7.46 -4.39 -12.58
C TYR A 18 6.14 -4.77 -13.26
N TYR A 19 5.90 -4.31 -14.47
CA TYR A 19 4.76 -4.72 -15.27
C TYR A 19 5.05 -6.04 -16.00
N ALA A 20 6.17 -6.12 -16.71
CA ALA A 20 6.55 -7.33 -17.45
C ALA A 20 6.95 -8.50 -16.53
N SER A 21 7.50 -8.23 -15.36
CA SER A 21 7.91 -9.25 -14.38
C SER A 21 6.77 -9.80 -13.50
N TYR A 22 5.54 -9.34 -13.72
CA TYR A 22 4.37 -9.73 -12.95
C TYR A 22 4.00 -11.20 -13.22
N THR A 23 4.16 -12.05 -12.22
CA THR A 23 4.10 -13.50 -12.33
C THR A 23 3.04 -14.09 -11.41
N ARG A 24 2.16 -14.92 -11.97
CA ARG A 24 1.14 -15.61 -11.20
C ARG A 24 1.71 -16.81 -10.47
N LEU A 25 1.45 -16.90 -9.18
CA LEU A 25 1.67 -18.07 -8.35
C LEU A 25 0.31 -18.65 -7.95
N PRO A 26 -0.14 -19.75 -8.56
CA PRO A 26 -1.44 -20.31 -8.26
C PRO A 26 -1.55 -20.75 -6.81
N LYS A 27 -2.71 -20.58 -6.21
CA LYS A 27 -3.00 -21.01 -4.84
C LYS A 27 -2.68 -22.50 -4.67
N GLN A 28 -1.97 -22.82 -3.60
CA GLN A 28 -1.57 -24.18 -3.24
C GLN A 28 -2.14 -24.56 -1.86
N SER A 29 -2.46 -25.82 -1.66
CA SER A 29 -2.89 -26.37 -0.37
C SER A 29 -1.72 -26.84 0.51
N SER A 30 -0.52 -26.92 -0.06
CA SER A 30 0.72 -27.31 0.61
C SER A 30 1.91 -26.61 -0.05
N PRO A 31 3.07 -26.49 0.62
CA PRO A 31 4.28 -25.96 0.01
C PRO A 31 4.61 -26.63 -1.31
N LYS A 32 4.95 -25.84 -2.32
CA LYS A 32 5.33 -26.31 -3.65
C LYS A 32 6.56 -25.58 -4.12
N GLU A 33 7.46 -26.31 -4.74
CA GLU A 33 8.61 -25.73 -5.42
C GLU A 33 8.19 -24.98 -6.68
N VAL A 34 8.66 -23.76 -6.82
CA VAL A 34 8.40 -22.90 -7.97
C VAL A 34 9.74 -22.34 -8.45
N SER A 35 10.06 -22.55 -9.73
CA SER A 35 11.23 -21.91 -10.32
C SER A 35 10.98 -20.44 -10.54
N LEU A 36 11.77 -19.59 -9.89
CA LEU A 36 11.67 -18.14 -9.99
C LEU A 36 12.40 -17.61 -11.23
N VAL A 37 13.59 -18.11 -11.48
CA VAL A 37 14.45 -17.71 -12.60
C VAL A 37 15.13 -18.93 -13.18
N LYS A 38 15.40 -18.93 -14.47
CA LYS A 38 16.13 -19.99 -15.20
C LYS A 38 17.09 -19.37 -16.20
N ASP A 39 18.07 -20.16 -16.61
CA ASP A 39 18.95 -19.87 -17.72
C ASP A 39 19.70 -18.54 -17.57
N LEU A 40 20.10 -18.19 -16.32
CA LEU A 40 21.02 -17.09 -16.08
C LEU A 40 22.41 -17.47 -16.61
N GLU A 41 23.16 -16.48 -17.09
CA GLU A 41 24.55 -16.67 -17.43
C GLU A 41 25.38 -17.03 -16.18
N GLU A 42 26.56 -17.60 -16.36
CA GLU A 42 27.44 -17.89 -15.24
C GLU A 42 27.96 -16.56 -14.62
N GLY A 43 27.71 -16.39 -13.33
CA GLY A 43 28.10 -15.17 -12.62
C GLY A 43 27.35 -14.93 -11.32
N ALA A 44 27.58 -13.78 -10.73
CA ALA A 44 26.84 -13.32 -9.56
C ALA A 44 25.58 -12.57 -10.00
N HIS A 45 24.43 -13.00 -9.53
CA HIS A 45 23.15 -12.38 -9.85
C HIS A 45 22.37 -12.02 -8.57
N THR A 46 21.61 -10.94 -8.63
CA THR A 46 20.66 -10.57 -7.59
C THR A 46 19.25 -10.87 -8.07
N VAL A 47 18.52 -11.71 -7.33
CA VAL A 47 17.12 -11.99 -7.58
C VAL A 47 16.27 -11.40 -6.46
N SER A 48 15.38 -10.47 -6.82
CA SER A 48 14.44 -9.84 -5.89
C SER A 48 13.03 -10.31 -6.19
N VAL A 49 12.32 -10.77 -5.16
CA VAL A 49 10.93 -11.22 -5.27
C VAL A 49 10.05 -10.35 -4.40
N TYR A 50 9.11 -9.67 -5.03
CA TYR A 50 8.18 -8.77 -4.35
C TYR A 50 6.77 -9.31 -4.44
N LYS A 51 6.06 -9.39 -3.32
CA LYS A 51 4.63 -9.68 -3.32
C LYS A 51 3.89 -8.49 -3.92
N ALA A 52 3.18 -8.70 -5.01
CA ALA A 52 2.51 -7.63 -5.76
C ALA A 52 1.04 -7.45 -5.34
N THR A 53 0.37 -8.50 -4.89
CA THR A 53 -1.04 -8.47 -4.45
C THR A 53 -1.17 -8.31 -2.95
N GLU A 54 -2.23 -7.63 -2.49
CA GLU A 54 -2.49 -7.44 -1.06
C GLU A 54 -2.73 -8.76 -0.32
N ASP A 55 -2.52 -8.76 1.00
CA ASP A 55 -2.63 -9.97 1.82
C ASP A 55 -4.09 -10.45 1.98
N MET A 56 -5.05 -9.57 1.77
CA MET A 56 -6.47 -9.93 1.69
C MET A 56 -6.79 -10.83 0.50
N CYS A 57 -5.97 -10.81 -0.56
CA CYS A 57 -6.11 -11.71 -1.71
C CYS A 57 -5.65 -13.12 -1.36
N VAL A 58 -4.43 -13.24 -0.85
CA VAL A 58 -3.84 -14.53 -0.48
C VAL A 58 -2.61 -14.32 0.38
N SER A 59 -2.39 -15.17 1.38
CA SER A 59 -1.15 -15.23 2.14
C SER A 59 -0.03 -15.81 1.29
N PHE A 60 1.17 -15.27 1.45
CA PHE A 60 2.38 -15.74 0.79
C PHE A 60 3.42 -16.12 1.84
N GLU A 61 3.87 -17.35 1.82
CA GLU A 61 4.86 -17.87 2.74
C GLU A 61 6.01 -18.51 1.97
N VAL A 62 7.24 -18.18 2.34
CA VAL A 62 8.47 -18.78 1.79
C VAL A 62 9.06 -19.73 2.82
N TYR A 63 9.20 -20.99 2.47
CA TYR A 63 9.75 -22.03 3.35
C TYR A 63 11.25 -22.24 3.14
N SER A 64 11.69 -22.16 1.89
CA SER A 64 13.11 -22.33 1.52
C SER A 64 13.39 -21.67 0.18
N LEU A 65 14.64 -21.38 -0.05
CA LEU A 65 15.19 -20.99 -1.34
C LEU A 65 16.32 -21.96 -1.69
N SER A 66 16.42 -22.32 -2.97
CA SER A 66 17.49 -23.17 -3.50
C SER A 66 18.05 -22.59 -4.79
N THR A 67 19.29 -22.88 -5.08
CA THR A 67 20.01 -22.53 -6.30
C THR A 67 20.94 -23.67 -6.67
N ASP A 68 21.32 -23.77 -7.92
CA ASP A 68 22.37 -24.67 -8.41
C ASP A 68 23.80 -24.15 -8.11
N GLY A 69 23.90 -22.90 -7.66
CA GLY A 69 25.14 -22.27 -7.16
C GLY A 69 25.17 -22.18 -5.63
N PHE A 70 25.59 -21.03 -5.12
CA PHE A 70 25.62 -20.71 -3.70
C PHE A 70 25.10 -19.30 -3.45
N PHE A 71 24.52 -19.08 -2.26
CA PHE A 71 24.07 -17.77 -1.85
C PHE A 71 25.25 -16.94 -1.30
N THR A 72 25.28 -15.68 -1.66
CA THR A 72 26.18 -14.66 -1.09
C THR A 72 25.39 -13.70 -0.19
N ASP A 73 26.08 -12.78 0.44
CA ASP A 73 25.41 -11.72 1.19
C ASP A 73 24.55 -10.87 0.25
N PRO A 74 23.38 -10.45 0.73
CA PRO A 74 22.50 -9.58 -0.07
C PRO A 74 23.14 -8.20 -0.28
N PRO A 75 22.73 -7.47 -1.32
CA PRO A 75 23.17 -6.08 -1.51
C PRO A 75 22.83 -5.20 -0.30
N GLU A 76 23.62 -4.15 -0.11
CA GLU A 76 23.31 -3.14 0.90
C GLU A 76 21.93 -2.53 0.64
N LYS A 77 21.19 -2.34 1.72
CA LYS A 77 19.87 -1.72 1.63
C LYS A 77 19.99 -0.20 1.55
N PRO A 78 19.05 0.47 0.87
CA PRO A 78 18.94 1.92 0.91
C PRO A 78 18.85 2.45 2.34
N GLU A 79 19.50 3.60 2.58
CA GLU A 79 19.41 4.29 3.88
C GLU A 79 18.02 4.90 4.09
N LEU A 80 17.50 5.59 3.05
CA LEU A 80 16.16 6.19 3.09
C LEU A 80 15.09 5.10 3.13
N LYS A 81 14.13 5.25 4.04
CA LYS A 81 13.04 4.29 4.25
C LYS A 81 11.69 4.98 4.17
N ILE A 82 10.81 4.45 3.35
CA ILE A 82 9.46 4.96 3.15
C ILE A 82 8.45 3.88 3.49
N GLU A 83 7.49 4.20 4.34
CA GLU A 83 6.36 3.32 4.67
C GLU A 83 5.04 3.97 4.26
N ALA A 84 4.19 3.23 3.55
CA ALA A 84 2.87 3.71 3.16
C ALA A 84 1.75 2.97 3.90
N TYR A 85 0.78 3.74 4.39
CA TYR A 85 -0.48 3.24 4.93
C TYR A 85 -1.62 3.68 4.02
N GLY A 86 -2.42 2.72 3.53
CA GLY A 86 -3.47 3.08 2.59
C GLY A 86 -4.53 2.01 2.33
N ASP A 87 -5.34 2.31 1.36
CA ASP A 87 -6.41 1.44 0.89
C ASP A 87 -6.06 0.76 -0.46
N SER A 88 -7.05 0.55 -1.31
CA SER A 88 -6.87 -0.09 -2.62
C SER A 88 -5.94 0.67 -3.57
N LEU A 89 -5.80 1.99 -3.39
CA LEU A 89 -4.88 2.81 -4.19
C LEU A 89 -3.43 2.47 -3.87
N THR A 90 -3.13 2.29 -2.58
CA THR A 90 -1.81 1.89 -2.10
C THR A 90 -1.56 0.39 -2.31
N ALA A 91 -2.60 -0.45 -2.28
CA ALA A 91 -2.49 -1.86 -2.64
C ALA A 91 -2.22 -2.08 -4.14
N GLY A 92 -2.50 -1.09 -4.97
CA GLY A 92 -2.22 -1.14 -6.42
C GLY A 92 -3.36 -1.69 -7.25
N ARG A 93 -4.59 -1.58 -6.74
CA ARG A 93 -5.76 -2.04 -7.47
C ARG A 93 -5.95 -1.25 -8.76
N GLY A 94 -6.17 -1.97 -9.85
CA GLY A 94 -6.33 -1.38 -11.19
C GLY A 94 -5.03 -1.13 -11.95
N THR A 95 -3.87 -1.14 -11.31
CA THR A 95 -2.59 -0.77 -11.96
C THR A 95 -2.17 -1.73 -13.09
N MET A 96 -2.65 -2.98 -13.08
CA MET A 96 -2.41 -3.94 -14.16
C MET A 96 -3.47 -3.91 -15.28
N ARG A 97 -4.45 -2.98 -15.19
CA ARG A 97 -5.43 -2.83 -16.29
C ARG A 97 -4.81 -2.09 -17.47
N GLU A 98 -5.18 -2.52 -18.65
CA GLU A 98 -4.95 -1.76 -19.88
C GLU A 98 -6.08 -0.75 -20.13
N ASN A 99 -5.80 0.23 -20.97
CA ASN A 99 -6.80 1.23 -21.36
C ASN A 99 -8.00 0.56 -22.05
N GLY A 100 -9.16 0.72 -21.47
CA GLY A 100 -10.40 0.13 -21.97
C GLY A 100 -10.85 -1.13 -21.22
N ASP A 101 -10.01 -1.73 -20.41
CA ASP A 101 -10.38 -2.87 -19.60
C ASP A 101 -11.43 -2.52 -18.56
N LYS A 102 -12.36 -3.45 -18.35
CA LYS A 102 -13.30 -3.33 -17.25
C LYS A 102 -12.60 -3.61 -15.94
N GLU A 103 -12.80 -2.72 -14.99
CA GLU A 103 -12.35 -2.98 -13.62
C GLU A 103 -13.10 -4.16 -13.01
N THR A 104 -12.36 -5.10 -12.44
CA THR A 104 -12.88 -6.28 -11.75
C THR A 104 -12.23 -6.42 -10.37
N ASP A 105 -12.74 -7.36 -9.58
CA ASP A 105 -12.14 -7.70 -8.29
C ASP A 105 -11.04 -8.77 -8.41
N ALA A 106 -10.52 -9.02 -9.60
CA ALA A 106 -9.47 -10.01 -9.82
C ALA A 106 -8.12 -9.53 -9.29
N SER A 107 -7.41 -10.39 -8.59
CA SER A 107 -6.04 -10.12 -8.12
C SER A 107 -5.06 -9.86 -9.27
N SER A 108 -5.38 -10.37 -10.48
CA SER A 108 -4.61 -10.09 -11.71
C SER A 108 -4.58 -8.62 -12.13
N GLN A 109 -5.47 -7.78 -11.59
CA GLN A 109 -5.50 -6.35 -11.87
C GLN A 109 -4.78 -5.50 -10.82
N GLU A 110 -4.10 -6.10 -9.86
CA GLU A 110 -3.47 -5.43 -8.72
C GLU A 110 -1.95 -5.63 -8.72
N ASN A 111 -1.20 -4.53 -8.65
CA ASN A 111 0.24 -4.58 -8.47
C ASN A 111 0.73 -3.43 -7.59
N ALA A 112 1.05 -3.75 -6.34
CA ALA A 112 1.52 -2.79 -5.34
C ALA A 112 2.84 -2.09 -5.72
N LEU A 113 3.62 -2.67 -6.65
CA LEU A 113 4.89 -2.09 -7.09
C LEU A 113 4.71 -0.99 -8.16
N LEU A 114 3.50 -0.84 -8.70
CA LEU A 114 3.16 0.19 -9.69
C LEU A 114 2.33 1.35 -9.11
N THR A 115 2.26 1.44 -7.78
CA THR A 115 1.54 2.52 -7.10
C THR A 115 2.37 3.79 -7.00
N TYR A 116 1.70 4.93 -6.80
CA TYR A 116 2.33 6.23 -6.56
C TYR A 116 3.44 6.17 -5.49
N ALA A 117 3.17 5.50 -4.36
CA ALA A 117 4.12 5.41 -3.26
C ALA A 117 5.33 4.53 -3.58
N ALA A 118 5.11 3.42 -4.29
CA ALA A 118 6.19 2.55 -4.76
C ALA A 118 7.04 3.24 -5.83
N CYS A 119 6.42 3.95 -6.78
CA CYS A 119 7.11 4.73 -7.80
C CYS A 119 7.98 5.84 -7.18
N ALA A 120 7.40 6.67 -6.31
CA ALA A 120 8.13 7.71 -5.60
C ALA A 120 9.30 7.15 -4.78
N SER A 121 9.11 6.01 -4.11
CA SER A 121 10.16 5.37 -3.33
C SER A 121 11.34 4.91 -4.20
N ARG A 122 11.07 4.36 -5.39
CA ARG A 122 12.12 3.98 -6.35
C ARG A 122 12.88 5.18 -6.88
N GLU A 123 12.17 6.24 -7.27
CA GLU A 123 12.78 7.49 -7.74
C GLU A 123 13.71 8.12 -6.69
N LEU A 124 13.37 7.96 -5.42
CA LEU A 124 14.19 8.42 -4.29
C LEU A 124 15.26 7.42 -3.86
N GLY A 125 15.35 6.25 -4.48
CA GLY A 125 16.26 5.20 -4.07
C GLY A 125 16.01 4.70 -2.64
N ALA A 126 14.74 4.60 -2.22
CA ALA A 126 14.37 4.25 -0.85
C ALA A 126 14.00 2.77 -0.70
N GLU A 127 14.26 2.20 0.48
CA GLU A 127 13.61 0.95 0.91
C GLU A 127 12.12 1.24 1.17
N TYR A 128 11.23 0.49 0.51
CA TYR A 128 9.80 0.71 0.56
C TYR A 128 9.05 -0.40 1.28
N ARG A 129 8.08 -0.03 2.10
CA ARG A 129 7.09 -0.93 2.69
C ARG A 129 5.70 -0.32 2.60
N ALA A 130 4.69 -1.17 2.46
CA ALA A 130 3.30 -0.75 2.51
C ALA A 130 2.47 -1.65 3.43
N PHE A 131 1.55 -1.02 4.16
CA PHE A 131 0.45 -1.67 4.85
C PHE A 131 -0.85 -1.14 4.25
N ALA A 132 -1.40 -1.86 3.29
CA ALA A 132 -2.55 -1.45 2.52
C ALA A 132 -3.63 -2.53 2.52
N VAL A 133 -4.90 -2.10 2.55
CA VAL A 133 -6.06 -2.99 2.55
C VAL A 133 -7.17 -2.36 1.72
N SER A 134 -7.58 -3.03 0.66
CA SER A 134 -8.69 -2.57 -0.19
C SER A 134 -9.97 -2.37 0.63
N GLY A 135 -10.62 -1.24 0.41
CA GLY A 135 -11.82 -0.85 1.16
C GLY A 135 -11.53 -0.29 2.57
N ALA A 136 -10.26 -0.16 2.94
CA ALA A 136 -9.92 0.33 4.28
C ALA A 136 -10.25 1.81 4.49
N ARG A 137 -10.52 2.15 5.74
CA ARG A 137 -10.85 3.49 6.23
C ARG A 137 -9.84 3.97 7.27
N VAL A 138 -9.76 5.26 7.47
CA VAL A 138 -9.04 5.84 8.60
C VAL A 138 -9.93 5.87 9.84
N GLY A 139 -11.24 6.06 9.65
CA GLY A 139 -12.21 6.24 10.73
C GLY A 139 -13.04 4.99 11.05
N LYS A 140 -13.47 4.92 12.30
CA LYS A 140 -14.46 3.98 12.75
C LYS A 140 -15.72 4.76 13.14
N TYR A 141 -16.73 4.73 12.28
CA TYR A 141 -17.99 5.46 12.44
C TYR A 141 -19.12 4.60 13.01
N ASP A 142 -18.97 3.28 12.98
CA ASP A 142 -19.92 2.31 13.49
C ASP A 142 -19.21 1.06 14.04
N GLN A 143 -19.98 0.16 14.67
CA GLN A 143 -19.43 -1.06 15.25
C GLN A 143 -19.08 -2.13 14.22
N SER A 144 -19.56 -2.01 12.98
CA SER A 144 -19.36 -2.97 11.90
C SER A 144 -18.10 -2.70 11.06
N ALA A 145 -17.40 -1.60 11.31
CA ALA A 145 -16.20 -1.22 10.57
C ALA A 145 -15.11 -2.29 10.69
N ALA A 146 -14.92 -3.08 9.64
CA ALA A 146 -13.98 -4.19 9.62
C ALA A 146 -12.53 -3.73 9.34
N ASN A 147 -12.33 -2.89 8.34
CA ASN A 147 -11.01 -2.54 7.85
C ASN A 147 -10.68 -1.08 8.22
N VAL A 148 -10.24 -0.86 9.45
CA VAL A 148 -9.80 0.45 9.95
C VAL A 148 -8.29 0.41 10.17
N ILE A 149 -7.52 1.01 9.26
CA ILE A 149 -6.05 0.95 9.27
C ILE A 149 -5.45 1.31 10.64
N PRO A 150 -5.85 2.40 11.31
CA PRO A 150 -5.31 2.71 12.63
C PRO A 150 -5.44 1.58 13.65
N GLN A 151 -6.46 0.73 13.54
CA GLN A 151 -6.66 -0.40 14.45
C GLN A 151 -5.84 -1.65 14.05
N MET A 152 -5.37 -1.70 12.81
CA MET A 152 -4.72 -2.86 12.20
C MET A 152 -3.21 -2.76 12.16
N ILE A 153 -2.60 -1.58 12.19
CA ILE A 153 -1.16 -1.37 11.96
C ILE A 153 -0.25 -2.14 12.93
N SER A 154 -0.75 -2.51 14.11
CA SER A 154 0.01 -3.35 15.05
C SER A 154 0.04 -4.83 14.68
N LYS A 155 -0.73 -5.25 13.68
CA LYS A 155 -0.70 -6.62 13.18
C LYS A 155 0.48 -6.80 12.22
N TYR A 156 1.02 -7.99 12.19
CA TYR A 156 2.06 -8.35 11.20
C TYR A 156 1.47 -8.40 9.78
N SER A 157 0.22 -8.81 9.66
CA SER A 157 -0.56 -8.84 8.42
C SER A 157 -2.02 -8.56 8.75
N PRO A 158 -2.78 -7.92 7.86
CA PRO A 158 -4.21 -7.67 8.02
C PRO A 158 -5.02 -8.94 8.29
N THR A 159 -4.64 -10.04 7.66
CA THR A 159 -5.33 -11.35 7.73
C THR A 159 -4.74 -12.28 8.78
N ALA A 160 -3.54 -12.00 9.28
CA ALA A 160 -2.89 -12.88 10.24
C ALA A 160 -3.70 -13.02 11.52
N ASN A 161 -3.86 -14.26 11.98
CA ASN A 161 -4.30 -14.54 13.34
C ASN A 161 -3.47 -13.71 14.31
N ALA A 162 -4.14 -12.96 15.18
CA ALA A 162 -3.64 -11.85 16.00
C ALA A 162 -2.47 -12.15 16.98
N LYS A 163 -1.79 -13.27 16.84
CA LYS A 163 -0.69 -13.68 17.73
C LYS A 163 0.66 -13.04 17.43
N LYS A 164 0.86 -12.50 16.21
CA LYS A 164 2.11 -11.83 15.84
C LYS A 164 1.84 -10.33 15.66
N THR A 165 2.43 -9.53 16.53
CA THR A 165 2.41 -8.08 16.43
C THR A 165 3.65 -7.58 15.69
N TRP A 166 3.49 -6.52 14.92
CA TRP A 166 4.61 -5.84 14.29
C TRP A 166 5.48 -5.14 15.32
N ASN A 167 6.79 -5.28 15.18
CA ASN A 167 7.76 -4.56 16.02
C ASN A 167 8.20 -3.28 15.30
N PHE A 168 7.58 -2.15 15.63
CA PHE A 168 7.87 -0.84 15.06
C PHE A 168 9.32 -0.36 15.28
N SER A 169 10.04 -0.91 16.27
CA SER A 169 11.43 -0.54 16.50
C SER A 169 12.42 -1.25 15.58
N SER A 170 12.03 -2.37 14.96
CA SER A 170 12.91 -3.16 14.10
C SER A 170 13.17 -2.52 12.73
N TRP A 171 12.28 -1.65 12.32
CA TRP A 171 12.40 -0.90 11.06
C TRP A 171 11.63 0.41 11.19
N ARG A 172 12.34 1.53 11.09
CA ARG A 172 11.75 2.86 11.24
C ARG A 172 11.84 3.60 9.92
N PRO A 173 10.72 4.09 9.38
CA PRO A 173 10.72 4.91 8.17
C PRO A 173 11.21 6.32 8.46
N ASP A 174 11.85 6.94 7.48
CA ASP A 174 12.13 8.39 7.47
C ASP A 174 10.90 9.17 7.04
N VAL A 175 10.12 8.58 6.12
CA VAL A 175 8.87 9.16 5.61
C VAL A 175 7.74 8.15 5.73
N VAL A 176 6.61 8.60 6.26
CA VAL A 176 5.35 7.85 6.29
C VAL A 176 4.36 8.52 5.35
N ILE A 177 3.85 7.78 4.37
CA ILE A 177 2.79 8.24 3.47
C ILE A 177 1.47 7.67 3.97
N VAL A 178 0.43 8.50 4.05
CA VAL A 178 -0.93 8.08 4.43
C VAL A 178 -1.88 8.49 3.33
N ASP A 179 -2.42 7.52 2.60
CA ASP A 179 -3.47 7.72 1.58
C ASP A 179 -4.70 6.91 1.96
N LEU A 180 -5.56 7.53 2.73
CA LEU A 180 -6.81 7.01 3.26
C LEU A 180 -7.92 8.05 3.08
N GLY A 181 -9.14 7.72 3.47
CA GLY A 181 -10.28 8.63 3.44
C GLY A 181 -11.22 8.45 2.27
N THR A 182 -10.77 7.89 1.15
CA THR A 182 -11.64 7.58 0.01
C THR A 182 -12.82 6.73 0.43
N ASN A 183 -12.59 5.64 1.16
CA ASN A 183 -13.64 4.73 1.62
C ASN A 183 -14.47 5.32 2.77
N ASP A 184 -13.92 6.25 3.53
CA ASP A 184 -14.65 7.02 4.54
C ASP A 184 -15.69 7.92 3.85
N VAL A 185 -15.25 8.73 2.89
CA VAL A 185 -16.10 9.66 2.12
C VAL A 185 -17.16 8.91 1.31
N VAL A 186 -16.75 7.89 0.56
CA VAL A 186 -17.66 7.08 -0.26
C VAL A 186 -18.68 6.34 0.60
N GLY A 187 -18.25 5.77 1.72
CA GLY A 187 -19.13 5.09 2.66
C GLY A 187 -20.18 6.03 3.25
N HIS A 188 -19.78 7.23 3.68
CA HIS A 188 -20.71 8.24 4.16
C HIS A 188 -21.70 8.67 3.07
N LYS A 189 -21.23 9.00 1.88
CA LYS A 189 -22.07 9.40 0.73
C LYS A 189 -23.08 8.32 0.30
N ARG A 190 -22.73 7.06 0.47
CA ARG A 190 -23.61 5.90 0.18
C ARG A 190 -24.49 5.47 1.37
N ASN A 191 -24.47 6.22 2.46
CA ASN A 191 -25.19 5.89 3.69
C ASN A 191 -24.86 4.49 4.24
N LEU A 192 -23.61 4.03 4.08
CA LEU A 192 -23.14 2.77 4.67
C LEU A 192 -22.95 2.87 6.18
N PHE A 193 -22.82 4.08 6.69
CA PHE A 193 -22.86 4.47 8.09
C PHE A 193 -23.39 5.90 8.21
N THR A 194 -23.85 6.29 9.39
CA THR A 194 -24.38 7.63 9.64
C THR A 194 -23.43 8.40 10.54
N SER A 195 -23.21 9.67 10.22
CA SER A 195 -22.52 10.65 11.05
C SER A 195 -23.13 12.01 10.76
N GLU A 196 -23.55 12.72 11.80
CA GLU A 196 -24.11 14.06 11.68
C GLU A 196 -23.03 15.13 11.42
N ASN A 197 -21.81 14.86 11.90
CA ASN A 197 -20.66 15.74 11.80
C ASN A 197 -19.47 15.05 11.10
N PHE A 198 -19.74 14.39 9.98
CA PHE A 198 -18.77 13.52 9.31
C PHE A 198 -17.40 14.18 9.04
N ASP A 199 -17.38 15.42 8.56
CA ASP A 199 -16.12 16.08 8.22
C ASP A 199 -15.24 16.30 9.48
N GLU A 200 -15.85 16.71 10.59
CA GLU A 200 -15.13 16.92 11.86
C GLU A 200 -14.70 15.59 12.49
N GLU A 201 -15.52 14.56 12.36
CA GLU A 201 -15.14 13.20 12.78
C GLU A 201 -14.00 12.66 11.93
N LEU A 202 -14.01 12.85 10.61
CA LEU A 202 -12.93 12.45 9.71
C LEU A 202 -11.62 13.17 10.07
N LYS A 203 -11.66 14.49 10.30
CA LYS A 203 -10.50 15.26 10.77
C LYS A 203 -9.95 14.71 12.10
N ALA A 204 -10.82 14.44 13.06
CA ALA A 204 -10.43 13.92 14.36
C ALA A 204 -9.77 12.52 14.25
N GLN A 205 -10.31 11.62 13.41
CA GLN A 205 -9.74 10.30 13.17
C GLN A 205 -8.35 10.41 12.54
N TYR A 206 -8.18 11.30 11.55
CA TYR A 206 -6.88 11.55 10.95
C TYR A 206 -5.86 12.09 11.95
N LYS A 207 -6.23 13.10 12.74
CA LYS A 207 -5.34 13.66 13.78
C LYS A 207 -4.91 12.59 14.77
N SER A 208 -5.84 11.79 15.26
CA SER A 208 -5.53 10.69 16.19
C SER A 208 -4.58 9.68 15.56
N PHE A 209 -4.75 9.35 14.27
CA PHE A 209 -3.86 8.44 13.59
C PHE A 209 -2.45 9.01 13.41
N ILE A 210 -2.34 10.28 13.01
CA ILE A 210 -1.05 10.97 12.88
C ILE A 210 -0.32 11.03 14.25
N GLU A 211 -1.02 11.38 15.34
CA GLU A 211 -0.45 11.40 16.68
C GLU A 211 0.09 10.02 17.09
N ARG A 212 -0.65 8.96 16.77
CA ARG A 212 -0.20 7.59 16.98
C ARG A 212 1.04 7.26 16.15
N LEU A 213 1.07 7.61 14.86
CA LEU A 213 2.25 7.43 14.01
C LEU A 213 3.45 8.21 14.55
N LYS A 214 3.25 9.44 15.04
CA LYS A 214 4.30 10.23 15.69
C LYS A 214 4.81 9.63 17.00
N THR A 215 3.97 8.91 17.71
CA THR A 215 4.41 8.16 18.91
C THR A 215 5.28 6.96 18.52
N LEU A 216 4.96 6.29 17.43
CA LEU A 216 5.70 5.12 16.92
C LEU A 216 7.00 5.54 16.20
N TYR A 217 6.94 6.62 15.46
CA TYR A 217 7.98 7.16 14.58
C TYR A 217 8.17 8.66 14.81
N PRO A 218 8.76 9.09 15.93
CA PRO A 218 8.82 10.50 16.32
C PRO A 218 9.57 11.38 15.32
N ASP A 219 10.58 10.84 14.65
CA ASP A 219 11.47 11.60 13.76
C ASP A 219 10.99 11.61 12.29
N SER A 220 10.08 10.71 11.93
CA SER A 220 9.62 10.56 10.55
C SER A 220 8.81 11.77 10.07
N ALA A 221 8.96 12.17 8.83
CA ALA A 221 7.99 13.02 8.16
C ALA A 221 6.72 12.23 7.85
N ILE A 222 5.55 12.88 7.94
CA ILE A 222 4.27 12.28 7.54
C ILE A 222 3.70 13.08 6.39
N VAL A 223 3.34 12.41 5.30
CA VAL A 223 2.72 13.02 4.12
C VAL A 223 1.31 12.44 3.97
N LEU A 224 0.32 13.29 4.14
CA LEU A 224 -1.08 12.94 3.84
C LEU A 224 -1.29 13.10 2.34
N CYS A 225 -1.70 12.02 1.68
CA CYS A 225 -2.04 12.02 0.27
C CYS A 225 -3.55 11.95 0.09
N CYS A 226 -4.06 12.59 -0.94
CA CYS A 226 -5.49 12.58 -1.27
C CYS A 226 -5.73 12.85 -2.75
N GLY A 227 -6.89 12.43 -3.24
CA GLY A 227 -7.38 12.83 -4.56
C GLY A 227 -7.08 11.88 -5.71
N THR A 228 -6.38 10.77 -5.50
CA THR A 228 -6.02 9.82 -6.58
C THR A 228 -7.23 9.10 -7.19
N PHE A 229 -8.31 8.94 -6.43
CA PHE A 229 -9.49 8.20 -6.88
C PHE A 229 -10.57 9.09 -7.47
N SER A 230 -10.88 8.90 -8.76
CA SER A 230 -12.01 9.60 -9.41
C SER A 230 -13.33 8.91 -9.10
N TYR A 231 -14.02 9.45 -8.13
CA TYR A 231 -15.37 9.02 -7.82
C TYR A 231 -16.34 10.20 -7.97
N SER A 232 -17.37 10.05 -8.81
CA SER A 232 -18.30 11.12 -9.15
C SER A 232 -19.04 11.74 -7.95
N GLN A 233 -19.03 11.05 -6.82
CA GLN A 233 -19.64 11.53 -5.58
C GLN A 233 -18.65 12.23 -4.65
N MET A 234 -17.36 12.25 -4.97
CA MET A 234 -16.34 12.86 -4.13
C MET A 234 -16.11 14.31 -4.52
N ASP A 235 -16.24 15.21 -3.56
CA ASP A 235 -15.85 16.60 -3.71
C ASP A 235 -14.36 16.73 -3.41
N HIS A 236 -13.52 16.57 -4.44
CA HIS A 236 -12.07 16.57 -4.31
C HIS A 236 -11.55 17.87 -3.71
N GLU A 237 -12.09 19.02 -4.12
CA GLU A 237 -11.63 20.32 -3.62
C GLU A 237 -11.90 20.46 -2.12
N LYS A 238 -13.09 20.06 -1.67
CA LYS A 238 -13.46 20.08 -0.26
C LYS A 238 -12.53 19.18 0.57
N TYR A 239 -12.32 17.93 0.13
CA TYR A 239 -11.52 16.98 0.92
C TYR A 239 -10.02 17.27 0.84
N ASN A 240 -9.51 17.79 -0.28
CA ASN A 240 -8.14 18.29 -0.34
C ASN A 240 -7.90 19.42 0.67
N ARG A 241 -8.83 20.35 0.82
CA ARG A 241 -8.76 21.39 1.87
C ARG A 241 -8.82 20.79 3.27
N LEU A 242 -9.72 19.83 3.50
CA LEU A 242 -9.87 19.18 4.80
C LEU A 242 -8.56 18.50 5.24
N PHE A 243 -7.88 17.79 4.34
CA PHE A 243 -6.62 17.13 4.66
C PHE A 243 -5.47 18.13 4.82
N ALA A 244 -5.46 19.21 4.05
CA ALA A 244 -4.51 20.32 4.27
C ALA A 244 -4.70 20.93 5.66
N GLU A 245 -5.93 21.24 6.07
CA GLU A 245 -6.25 21.74 7.42
C GLU A 245 -5.81 20.78 8.54
N VAL A 246 -5.94 19.45 8.29
CA VAL A 246 -5.41 18.46 9.24
C VAL A 246 -3.90 18.58 9.36
N ALA A 247 -3.16 18.64 8.26
CA ALA A 247 -1.71 18.77 8.27
C ALA A 247 -1.26 20.07 8.95
N GLU A 248 -1.89 21.20 8.60
CA GLU A 248 -1.61 22.53 9.15
C GLU A 248 -1.90 22.62 10.66
N SER A 249 -2.76 21.77 11.18
CA SER A 249 -3.06 21.74 12.62
C SER A 249 -1.90 21.22 13.49
N PHE A 250 -0.86 20.65 12.88
CA PHE A 250 0.35 20.20 13.57
C PHE A 250 1.43 21.30 13.47
N SER A 251 2.24 21.43 14.51
CA SER A 251 3.39 22.36 14.46
C SER A 251 4.41 21.91 13.42
N ALA A 252 5.19 22.85 12.87
CA ALA A 252 6.22 22.55 11.86
C ALA A 252 7.24 21.49 12.34
N GLU A 253 7.53 21.45 13.63
CA GLU A 253 8.42 20.46 14.25
C GLU A 253 7.91 19.02 14.09
N LYS A 254 6.59 18.83 13.95
CA LYS A 254 5.98 17.51 13.73
C LYS A 254 6.17 16.99 12.32
N LYS A 255 6.62 17.83 11.37
CA LYS A 255 6.87 17.44 9.96
C LYS A 255 5.66 16.70 9.34
N VAL A 256 4.48 17.28 9.44
CA VAL A 256 3.25 16.77 8.82
C VAL A 256 2.92 17.63 7.61
N TYR A 257 2.77 17.00 6.48
CA TYR A 257 2.54 17.64 5.18
C TYR A 257 1.30 17.06 4.51
N CYS A 258 0.75 17.76 3.54
CA CYS A 258 -0.33 17.28 2.70
C CYS A 258 0.06 17.45 1.22
N HIS A 259 -0.26 16.43 0.42
CA HIS A 259 -0.11 16.46 -1.03
C HIS A 259 -1.41 16.00 -1.68
N ALA A 260 -1.94 16.84 -2.57
CA ALA A 260 -3.14 16.51 -3.35
C ALA A 260 -2.74 16.03 -4.75
N PHE A 261 -3.15 14.83 -5.09
CA PHE A 261 -3.01 14.31 -6.44
C PHE A 261 -4.11 14.81 -7.37
N SER A 262 -3.85 14.82 -8.66
CA SER A 262 -4.92 14.92 -9.66
C SER A 262 -5.77 13.66 -9.62
N PRO A 263 -7.11 13.77 -9.66
CA PRO A 263 -7.97 12.59 -9.68
C PRO A 263 -7.76 11.75 -10.94
N SER A 264 -7.78 10.44 -10.82
CA SER A 264 -7.81 9.53 -11.96
C SER A 264 -9.09 9.72 -12.77
N THR A 265 -9.05 9.38 -14.05
CA THR A 265 -10.19 9.63 -14.96
C THR A 265 -11.31 8.59 -14.84
N LYS A 266 -11.02 7.37 -14.36
CA LYS A 266 -11.98 6.25 -14.34
C LYS A 266 -11.72 5.27 -13.20
N GLY A 267 -12.22 5.55 -12.01
CA GLY A 267 -12.10 4.63 -10.88
C GLY A 267 -10.66 4.49 -10.37
N HIS A 268 -10.21 3.28 -10.09
CA HIS A 268 -8.82 3.05 -9.70
C HIS A 268 -7.87 3.37 -10.86
N PRO A 269 -6.76 4.07 -10.60
CA PRO A 269 -5.82 4.45 -11.64
C PRO A 269 -5.09 3.23 -12.23
N THR A 270 -4.75 3.31 -13.51
CA THR A 270 -3.81 2.39 -14.16
C THR A 270 -2.37 2.78 -13.79
N HIS A 271 -1.39 1.91 -14.10
CA HIS A 271 0.02 2.23 -13.81
C HIS A 271 0.50 3.51 -14.51
N THR A 272 -0.04 3.86 -15.68
CA THR A 272 0.29 5.10 -16.41
C THR A 272 -0.29 6.36 -15.78
N GLU A 273 -1.29 6.21 -14.90
CA GLU A 273 -1.91 7.32 -14.15
C GLU A 273 -1.30 7.47 -12.75
N THR A 274 -0.55 6.47 -12.27
CA THR A 274 0.09 6.48 -10.94
C THR A 274 1.58 6.85 -10.98
N ALA A 275 2.19 6.86 -12.16
CA ALA A 275 3.60 7.16 -12.39
C ALA A 275 3.92 8.66 -12.32
#